data_22c3a82d1f05960bc61abb74a025906f
#
_entry.id   22c3a82d1f05960bc61abb74a025906f
#
_cell.length_a   1.000
_cell.length_b   1.000
_cell.length_c   1.000
_cell.angle_alpha   90.00
_cell.angle_beta   90.00
_cell.angle_gamma   90.00
#
_symmetry.space_group_name_H-M   'P 1'
#
loop_
_entity.id
_entity.type
_entity.pdbx_description
1 polymer ?
#
loop_
_entity_poly.entity_id
_entity_poly.type
_entity_poly.pdbx_seq_one_letter_code
_entity_poly.pdbx_strand_id
1 'polypeptide(L)'
;MERYFNITGCCNPQEHYMVNLDSRLVRIKEMVDKGQYFCINRGRQYGKTTLLDALQSYLRNDYTVISMDFQSQMSVATFENEKTFSKAFIDAFVETAMFSDETALMEIAKRELTSVTNLVELFRKLSVVCKLNDKKIVLMIDEVDSASNNQVFLDFLSQLRGYYLIRNKRPTFQSVILAGVHDIRNLRQKIRPDAEHKHNSPWNIASAFEIDMSFNVHDIAGMLTEYENDHHTGMDIQKLSQLIYDYTSGYPVLVSMICKCMDKSGSWDDLSFENAVKYLIREKNPLIESLINKLEDDKNLRNLLYNVLFLG
;
A
#
# COMPACT_ATOMS: atom_id res chain seq x y z
N MET A 1 25.11 11.09 4.50
CA MET A 1 24.90 10.75 3.07
C MET A 1 23.98 11.83 2.55
N GLU A 2 24.19 12.35 1.35
CA GLU A 2 23.35 13.40 0.76
C GLU A 2 21.99 12.80 0.38
N ARG A 3 20.88 13.48 0.75
CA ARG A 3 19.52 13.03 0.41
C ARG A 3 19.26 13.23 -1.09
N TYR A 4 18.38 12.41 -1.66
CA TYR A 4 18.03 12.50 -3.08
C TYR A 4 16.54 12.20 -3.32
N PHE A 5 16.01 12.54 -4.52
CA PHE A 5 14.65 12.20 -4.92
C PHE A 5 14.57 10.75 -5.40
N ASN A 6 13.90 9.89 -4.62
CA ASN A 6 13.72 8.49 -4.95
C ASN A 6 12.51 8.27 -5.87
N ILE A 7 12.68 7.40 -6.87
CA ILE A 7 11.63 7.02 -7.84
C ILE A 7 11.40 5.50 -7.87
N THR A 8 12.10 4.74 -7.04
CA THR A 8 12.03 3.27 -7.01
C THR A 8 11.96 2.77 -5.58
N GLY A 9 11.05 1.82 -5.32
CA GLY A 9 10.92 1.20 -4.01
C GLY A 9 10.39 2.12 -2.91
N CYS A 10 10.60 1.69 -1.66
CA CYS A 10 10.18 2.43 -0.47
C CYS A 10 11.06 3.67 -0.24
N CYS A 11 10.46 4.78 0.18
CA CYS A 11 11.20 5.98 0.56
C CYS A 11 11.54 5.97 2.05
N ASN A 12 12.76 6.44 2.38
CA ASN A 12 13.26 6.62 3.73
C ASN A 12 13.58 8.11 3.94
N PRO A 13 13.00 8.79 4.94
CA PRO A 13 13.21 10.23 5.16
C PRO A 13 14.67 10.60 5.52
N GLN A 14 15.50 9.64 5.96
CA GLN A 14 16.91 9.87 6.23
C GLN A 14 17.77 9.94 4.95
N GLU A 15 17.27 9.35 3.86
CA GLU A 15 17.99 9.21 2.58
C GLU A 15 17.31 9.96 1.44
N HIS A 16 16.02 10.26 1.58
CA HIS A 16 15.20 10.78 0.48
C HIS A 16 14.46 12.05 0.87
N TYR A 17 14.31 12.96 -0.10
CA TYR A 17 13.35 14.05 0.03
C TYR A 17 11.93 13.53 -0.12
N MET A 18 11.11 13.76 0.89
CA MET A 18 9.76 13.20 0.99
C MET A 18 8.76 14.28 1.42
N VAL A 19 7.51 14.06 1.07
CA VAL A 19 6.41 14.83 1.66
C VAL A 19 6.17 14.39 3.10
N ASN A 20 5.68 15.31 3.94
CA ASN A 20 5.27 14.97 5.30
C ASN A 20 4.00 14.10 5.28
N LEU A 21 4.05 12.96 5.97
CA LEU A 21 2.95 12.00 6.05
C LEU A 21 2.12 12.12 7.34
N ASP A 22 2.51 12.97 8.30
CA ASP A 22 1.95 13.00 9.66
C ASP A 22 0.42 13.12 9.67
N SER A 23 -0.14 14.02 8.87
CA SER A 23 -1.60 14.21 8.80
C SER A 23 -2.34 12.96 8.30
N ARG A 24 -1.72 12.21 7.37
CA ARG A 24 -2.25 10.94 6.86
C ARG A 24 -2.14 9.84 7.92
N LEU A 25 -0.99 9.76 8.60
CA LEU A 25 -0.74 8.77 9.66
C LEU A 25 -1.70 8.95 10.84
N VAL A 26 -1.96 10.19 11.28
CA VAL A 26 -2.95 10.49 12.34
C VAL A 26 -4.33 9.96 11.95
N ARG A 27 -4.81 10.27 10.74
CA ARG A 27 -6.13 9.82 10.26
C ARG A 27 -6.21 8.29 10.14
N ILE A 28 -5.14 7.63 9.67
CA ILE A 28 -5.08 6.17 9.59
C ILE A 28 -5.08 5.57 10.99
N LYS A 29 -4.33 6.14 11.93
CA LYS A 29 -4.33 5.69 13.33
C LYS A 29 -5.73 5.78 13.93
N GLU A 30 -6.52 6.82 13.67
CA GLU A 30 -7.90 6.89 14.12
C GLU A 30 -8.77 5.73 13.60
N MET A 31 -8.55 5.28 12.36
CA MET A 31 -9.24 4.10 11.81
C MET A 31 -8.81 2.82 12.55
N VAL A 32 -7.51 2.69 12.83
CA VAL A 32 -6.93 1.57 13.59
C VAL A 32 -7.47 1.55 15.03
N ASP A 33 -7.49 2.69 15.70
CA ASP A 33 -8.00 2.84 17.08
C ASP A 33 -9.48 2.41 17.17
N LYS A 34 -10.29 2.73 16.16
CA LYS A 34 -11.68 2.30 16.03
C LYS A 34 -11.85 0.82 15.66
N GLY A 35 -10.75 0.09 15.44
CA GLY A 35 -10.76 -1.33 15.05
C GLY A 35 -11.37 -1.56 13.67
N GLN A 36 -11.18 -0.63 12.74
CA GLN A 36 -11.66 -0.77 11.38
C GLN A 36 -10.72 -1.64 10.56
N TYR A 37 -11.31 -2.46 9.67
CA TYR A 37 -10.60 -3.16 8.61
C TYR A 37 -10.80 -2.37 7.32
N PHE A 38 -9.76 -2.12 6.54
CA PHE A 38 -9.86 -1.30 5.34
C PHE A 38 -8.82 -1.68 4.28
N CYS A 39 -9.02 -1.15 3.05
CA CYS A 39 -8.12 -1.36 1.93
C CYS A 39 -7.55 -0.04 1.44
N ILE A 40 -6.24 0.00 1.20
CA ILE A 40 -5.55 1.09 0.52
C ILE A 40 -5.44 0.73 -0.96
N ASN A 41 -6.47 1.09 -1.74
CA ASN A 41 -6.51 0.79 -3.17
C ASN A 41 -6.02 2.02 -3.96
N ARG A 42 -4.76 1.97 -4.39
CA ARG A 42 -4.14 3.04 -5.20
C ARG A 42 -3.30 2.44 -6.31
N GLY A 43 -3.14 3.17 -7.39
CA GLY A 43 -2.32 2.79 -8.52
C GLY A 43 -0.89 2.38 -8.14
N ARG A 44 -0.16 1.81 -9.08
CA ARG A 44 1.27 1.52 -8.89
C ARG A 44 2.04 2.82 -8.62
N GLN A 45 3.13 2.71 -7.85
CA GLN A 45 4.01 3.86 -7.54
C GLN A 45 3.29 5.05 -6.88
N TYR A 46 2.21 4.78 -6.15
CA TYR A 46 1.43 5.75 -5.39
C TYR A 46 1.89 5.89 -3.94
N GLY A 47 3.03 5.30 -3.58
CA GLY A 47 3.61 5.39 -2.24
C GLY A 47 2.94 4.50 -1.19
N LYS A 48 2.20 3.44 -1.58
CA LYS A 48 1.54 2.50 -0.64
C LYS A 48 2.53 1.89 0.35
N THR A 49 3.59 1.26 -0.15
CA THR A 49 4.62 0.62 0.67
C THR A 49 5.29 1.63 1.61
N THR A 50 5.62 2.83 1.11
CA THR A 50 6.19 3.92 1.93
C THR A 50 5.24 4.34 3.05
N LEU A 51 3.93 4.44 2.76
CA LEU A 51 2.93 4.76 3.77
C LEU A 51 2.79 3.64 4.82
N LEU A 52 2.81 2.37 4.40
CA LEU A 52 2.74 1.23 5.34
C LEU A 52 3.97 1.16 6.25
N ASP A 53 5.16 1.42 5.72
CA ASP A 53 6.42 1.45 6.49
C ASP A 53 6.41 2.59 7.52
N ALA A 54 6.02 3.80 7.09
CA ALA A 54 5.84 4.92 8.01
C ALA A 54 4.76 4.64 9.07
N LEU A 55 3.65 4.00 8.67
CA LEU A 55 2.56 3.63 9.58
C LEU A 55 3.00 2.57 10.60
N GLN A 56 3.80 1.58 10.20
CA GLN A 56 4.37 0.59 11.12
C GLN A 56 5.18 1.29 12.22
N SER A 57 6.06 2.20 11.83
CA SER A 57 6.87 2.97 12.76
C SER A 57 6.02 3.86 13.68
N TYR A 58 4.96 4.47 13.14
CA TYR A 58 4.06 5.34 13.87
C TYR A 58 3.19 4.61 14.90
N LEU A 59 2.77 3.37 14.60
CA LEU A 59 1.86 2.58 15.44
C LEU A 59 2.58 1.75 16.52
N ARG A 60 3.87 1.47 16.40
CA ARG A 60 4.59 0.48 17.23
C ARG A 60 4.59 0.76 18.72
N ASN A 61 4.36 1.99 19.16
CA ASN A 61 4.27 2.33 20.58
C ASN A 61 2.96 1.81 21.20
N ASP A 62 1.87 1.82 20.45
CA ASP A 62 0.52 1.48 20.92
C ASP A 62 0.11 0.05 20.55
N TYR A 63 0.67 -0.49 19.46
CA TYR A 63 0.28 -1.76 18.86
C TYR A 63 1.50 -2.62 18.53
N THR A 64 1.31 -3.92 18.49
CA THR A 64 2.20 -4.84 17.78
C THR A 64 1.79 -4.85 16.30
N VAL A 65 2.69 -4.48 15.41
CA VAL A 65 2.40 -4.35 13.98
C VAL A 65 3.11 -5.45 13.20
N ILE A 66 2.34 -6.24 12.46
CA ILE A 66 2.83 -7.24 11.50
C ILE A 66 2.55 -6.74 10.10
N SER A 67 3.60 -6.38 9.39
CA SER A 67 3.55 -5.90 8.00
C SER A 67 4.14 -6.96 7.07
N MET A 68 3.28 -7.59 6.28
CA MET A 68 3.63 -8.65 5.34
C MET A 68 3.56 -8.15 3.90
N ASP A 69 4.38 -8.71 3.02
CA ASP A 69 4.32 -8.48 1.58
C ASP A 69 4.02 -9.80 0.86
N PHE A 70 2.82 -9.91 0.29
CA PHE A 70 2.41 -11.15 -0.36
C PHE A 70 3.14 -11.40 -1.68
N GLN A 71 3.69 -10.39 -2.32
CA GLN A 71 4.46 -10.58 -3.54
C GLN A 71 5.80 -11.27 -3.28
N SER A 72 6.48 -10.89 -2.21
CA SER A 72 7.81 -11.44 -1.87
C SER A 72 7.74 -12.69 -1.00
N GLN A 73 6.72 -12.82 -0.14
CA GLN A 73 6.61 -13.89 0.86
C GLN A 73 5.70 -15.05 0.41
N MET A 74 4.92 -14.90 -0.67
CA MET A 74 4.01 -15.92 -1.17
C MET A 74 4.31 -16.26 -2.63
N SER A 75 4.35 -17.54 -2.95
CA SER A 75 4.48 -18.05 -4.33
C SER A 75 3.12 -18.50 -4.86
N VAL A 76 3.00 -18.73 -6.16
CA VAL A 76 1.79 -19.30 -6.77
C VAL A 76 1.40 -20.62 -6.11
N ALA A 77 2.37 -21.51 -5.83
CA ALA A 77 2.14 -22.78 -5.17
C ALA A 77 1.57 -22.64 -3.74
N THR A 78 1.79 -21.50 -3.09
CA THR A 78 1.23 -21.20 -1.75
C THR A 78 -0.29 -21.19 -1.76
N PHE A 79 -0.91 -20.80 -2.88
CA PHE A 79 -2.37 -20.68 -3.02
C PHE A 79 -3.04 -21.94 -3.59
N GLU A 80 -2.34 -23.06 -3.75
CA GLU A 80 -2.92 -24.31 -4.25
C GLU A 80 -4.00 -24.88 -3.33
N ASN A 81 -3.76 -24.81 -2.00
CA ASN A 81 -4.71 -25.29 -1.00
C ASN A 81 -4.51 -24.60 0.35
N GLU A 82 -5.49 -24.77 1.25
CA GLU A 82 -5.49 -24.15 2.58
C GLU A 82 -4.27 -24.54 3.45
N LYS A 83 -3.77 -25.76 3.30
CA LYS A 83 -2.63 -26.25 4.11
C LYS A 83 -1.34 -25.54 3.71
N THR A 84 -1.06 -25.44 2.41
CA THR A 84 0.13 -24.76 1.89
C THR A 84 0.08 -23.27 2.21
N PHE A 85 -1.08 -22.64 2.02
CA PHE A 85 -1.30 -21.25 2.38
C PHE A 85 -1.12 -20.98 3.88
N SER A 86 -1.77 -21.80 4.73
CA SER A 86 -1.67 -21.62 6.19
C SER A 86 -0.24 -21.74 6.68
N LYS A 87 0.53 -22.71 6.13
CA LYS A 87 1.95 -22.86 6.47
C LYS A 87 2.75 -21.62 6.07
N ALA A 88 2.64 -21.17 4.81
CA ALA A 88 3.39 -20.02 4.32
C ALA A 88 2.99 -18.73 5.07
N PHE A 89 1.69 -18.56 5.38
CA PHE A 89 1.23 -17.44 6.19
C PHE A 89 1.87 -17.45 7.59
N ILE A 90 1.96 -18.60 8.25
CA ILE A 90 2.59 -18.75 9.57
C ILE A 90 4.08 -18.43 9.47
N ASP A 91 4.77 -18.98 8.47
CA ASP A 91 6.21 -18.76 8.28
C ASP A 91 6.48 -17.26 8.06
N ALA A 92 5.73 -16.59 7.18
CA ALA A 92 5.84 -15.16 6.95
C ALA A 92 5.47 -14.31 8.18
N PHE A 93 4.44 -14.70 8.92
CA PHE A 93 4.03 -14.01 10.15
C PHE A 93 5.13 -14.08 11.22
N VAL A 94 5.71 -15.25 11.44
CA VAL A 94 6.80 -15.45 12.40
C VAL A 94 8.07 -14.73 11.96
N GLU A 95 8.42 -14.80 10.69
CA GLU A 95 9.56 -14.10 10.11
C GLU A 95 9.41 -12.57 10.26
N THR A 96 8.24 -12.02 9.93
CA THR A 96 7.96 -10.60 10.11
C THR A 96 8.07 -10.18 11.57
N ALA A 97 7.54 -10.96 12.50
CA ALA A 97 7.66 -10.68 13.93
C ALA A 97 9.13 -10.66 14.39
N MET A 98 9.96 -11.56 13.85
CA MET A 98 11.39 -11.61 14.15
C MET A 98 12.14 -10.36 13.66
N PHE A 99 11.89 -9.94 12.42
CA PHE A 99 12.58 -8.77 11.82
C PHE A 99 12.03 -7.42 12.31
N SER A 100 10.84 -7.39 12.91
CA SER A 100 10.25 -6.20 13.53
C SER A 100 10.57 -6.05 15.03
N ASP A 101 11.49 -6.87 15.56
CA ASP A 101 11.86 -6.92 16.99
C ASP A 101 10.68 -7.27 17.93
N GLU A 102 9.59 -7.85 17.40
CA GLU A 102 8.43 -8.30 18.17
C GLU A 102 8.67 -9.71 18.76
N THR A 103 9.74 -9.85 19.55
CA THR A 103 10.24 -11.14 20.07
C THR A 103 9.17 -11.90 20.87
N ALA A 104 8.40 -11.22 21.72
CA ALA A 104 7.34 -11.84 22.53
C ALA A 104 6.25 -12.45 21.61
N LEU A 105 5.80 -11.71 20.59
CA LEU A 105 4.83 -12.22 19.62
C LEU A 105 5.41 -13.41 18.84
N MET A 106 6.66 -13.33 18.40
CA MET A 106 7.34 -14.42 17.68
C MET A 106 7.31 -15.71 18.48
N GLU A 107 7.66 -15.68 19.77
CA GLU A 107 7.67 -16.86 20.64
C GLU A 107 6.25 -17.43 20.86
N ILE A 108 5.25 -16.57 21.06
CA ILE A 108 3.84 -16.96 21.14
C ILE A 108 3.41 -17.64 19.84
N ALA A 109 3.71 -17.03 18.69
CA ALA A 109 3.32 -17.54 17.38
C ALA A 109 3.97 -18.90 17.08
N LYS A 110 5.26 -19.08 17.33
CA LYS A 110 5.97 -20.35 17.17
C LYS A 110 5.35 -21.47 18.03
N ARG A 111 4.92 -21.16 19.24
CA ARG A 111 4.30 -22.15 20.13
C ARG A 111 2.88 -22.51 19.72
N GLU A 112 2.06 -21.50 19.42
CA GLU A 112 0.63 -21.68 19.22
C GLU A 112 0.26 -22.09 17.79
N LEU A 113 1.00 -21.61 16.76
CA LEU A 113 0.66 -21.83 15.35
C LEU A 113 1.23 -23.15 14.79
N THR A 114 1.46 -24.14 15.64
CA THR A 114 1.96 -25.46 15.24
C THR A 114 0.84 -26.32 14.64
N SER A 115 1.19 -27.25 13.75
CA SER A 115 0.30 -28.30 13.23
C SER A 115 -1.03 -27.78 12.60
N VAL A 116 -0.98 -26.64 11.92
CA VAL A 116 -2.13 -26.07 11.21
C VAL A 116 -2.28 -26.73 9.85
N THR A 117 -3.50 -27.17 9.53
CA THR A 117 -3.81 -27.89 8.27
C THR A 117 -4.83 -27.19 7.38
N ASN A 118 -5.56 -26.22 7.91
CA ASN A 118 -6.59 -25.48 7.20
C ASN A 118 -6.82 -24.08 7.80
N LEU A 119 -7.59 -23.24 7.09
CA LEU A 119 -7.83 -21.85 7.50
C LEU A 119 -8.64 -21.75 8.80
N VAL A 120 -9.61 -22.63 9.05
CA VAL A 120 -10.41 -22.61 10.28
C VAL A 120 -9.51 -22.82 11.49
N GLU A 121 -8.57 -23.76 11.40
CA GLU A 121 -7.60 -24.04 12.45
C GLU A 121 -6.60 -22.88 12.61
N LEU A 122 -6.11 -22.30 11.49
CA LEU A 122 -5.26 -21.13 11.49
C LEU A 122 -5.89 -19.99 12.30
N PHE A 123 -7.12 -19.62 11.97
CA PHE A 123 -7.79 -18.48 12.62
C PHE A 123 -8.15 -18.75 14.08
N ARG A 124 -8.48 -20.01 14.42
CA ARG A 124 -8.68 -20.40 15.81
C ARG A 124 -7.39 -20.16 16.62
N LYS A 125 -6.23 -20.51 16.08
CA LYS A 125 -4.93 -20.35 16.74
C LYS A 125 -4.46 -18.89 16.72
N LEU A 126 -4.67 -18.15 15.62
CA LEU A 126 -4.42 -16.71 15.58
C LEU A 126 -5.22 -15.96 16.65
N SER A 127 -6.46 -16.37 16.91
CA SER A 127 -7.25 -15.80 18.01
C SER A 127 -6.60 -16.04 19.38
N VAL A 128 -5.94 -17.18 19.59
CA VAL A 128 -5.16 -17.44 20.80
C VAL A 128 -3.92 -16.56 20.86
N VAL A 129 -3.20 -16.43 19.74
CA VAL A 129 -2.04 -15.51 19.63
C VAL A 129 -2.44 -14.07 19.97
N CYS A 130 -3.54 -13.57 19.39
CA CYS A 130 -4.07 -12.23 19.69
C CYS A 130 -4.48 -12.06 21.17
N LYS A 131 -4.92 -13.14 21.84
CA LYS A 131 -5.28 -13.13 23.25
C LYS A 131 -4.05 -13.08 24.16
N LEU A 132 -2.98 -13.76 23.78
CA LEU A 132 -1.78 -13.92 24.61
C LEU A 132 -0.79 -12.77 24.44
N ASN A 133 -0.87 -12.01 23.36
CA ASN A 133 0.00 -10.87 23.10
C ASN A 133 -0.44 -9.66 23.95
N ASP A 134 0.49 -8.99 24.59
CA ASP A 134 0.21 -7.86 25.51
C ASP A 134 -0.42 -6.67 24.79
N LYS A 135 0.12 -6.29 23.62
CA LYS A 135 -0.45 -5.26 22.78
C LYS A 135 -1.41 -5.88 21.77
N LYS A 136 -2.43 -5.13 21.37
CA LYS A 136 -3.29 -5.54 20.26
C LYS A 136 -2.50 -5.56 18.96
N ILE A 137 -2.77 -6.57 18.11
CA ILE A 137 -2.05 -6.79 16.87
C ILE A 137 -2.76 -6.09 15.72
N VAL A 138 -2.02 -5.30 14.95
CA VAL A 138 -2.42 -4.75 13.65
C VAL A 138 -1.74 -5.56 12.56
N LEU A 139 -2.54 -6.12 11.64
CA LEU A 139 -2.05 -6.85 10.47
C LEU A 139 -2.11 -5.96 9.23
N MET A 140 -0.98 -5.74 8.60
CA MET A 140 -0.87 -5.06 7.30
C MET A 140 -0.38 -6.06 6.26
N ILE A 141 -0.99 -6.05 5.07
CA ILE A 141 -0.58 -6.91 3.96
C ILE A 141 -0.47 -6.05 2.71
N ASP A 142 0.75 -5.90 2.20
CA ASP A 142 1.00 -5.22 0.92
C ASP A 142 0.92 -6.20 -0.26
N GLU A 143 0.77 -5.67 -1.46
CA GLU A 143 0.71 -6.37 -2.75
C GLU A 143 -0.30 -7.55 -2.76
N VAL A 144 -1.46 -7.36 -2.14
CA VAL A 144 -2.53 -8.38 -2.08
C VAL A 144 -3.08 -8.75 -3.47
N ASP A 145 -2.78 -7.95 -4.50
CA ASP A 145 -3.15 -8.24 -5.88
C ASP A 145 -2.53 -9.55 -6.40
N SER A 146 -1.35 -9.93 -5.91
CA SER A 146 -0.70 -11.20 -6.24
C SER A 146 -1.54 -12.42 -5.84
N ALA A 147 -2.35 -12.28 -4.79
CA ALA A 147 -3.24 -13.30 -4.24
C ALA A 147 -4.66 -13.25 -4.82
N SER A 148 -5.03 -12.17 -5.50
CA SER A 148 -6.42 -11.79 -5.80
C SER A 148 -7.22 -12.77 -6.66
N ASN A 149 -6.54 -13.61 -7.45
CA ASN A 149 -7.16 -14.59 -8.34
C ASN A 149 -7.32 -15.99 -7.73
N ASN A 150 -7.04 -16.16 -6.43
CA ASN A 150 -6.99 -17.46 -5.77
C ASN A 150 -8.18 -17.66 -4.82
N GLN A 151 -8.85 -18.83 -4.91
CA GLN A 151 -9.98 -19.17 -4.04
C GLN A 151 -9.56 -19.19 -2.54
N VAL A 152 -8.38 -19.73 -2.24
CA VAL A 152 -7.86 -19.81 -0.86
C VAL A 152 -7.71 -18.41 -0.23
N PHE A 153 -7.33 -17.41 -1.02
CA PHE A 153 -7.29 -16.03 -0.54
C PHE A 153 -8.69 -15.47 -0.23
N LEU A 154 -9.71 -15.79 -1.06
CA LEU A 154 -11.09 -15.41 -0.76
C LEU A 154 -11.59 -16.07 0.53
N ASP A 155 -11.22 -17.32 0.75
CA ASP A 155 -11.58 -18.06 1.96
C ASP A 155 -10.86 -17.48 3.19
N PHE A 156 -9.61 -17.07 3.05
CA PHE A 156 -8.86 -16.32 4.08
C PHE A 156 -9.56 -15.00 4.44
N LEU A 157 -9.98 -14.20 3.45
CA LEU A 157 -10.75 -12.98 3.68
C LEU A 157 -12.10 -13.27 4.38
N SER A 158 -12.72 -14.39 4.04
CA SER A 158 -13.97 -14.84 4.68
C SER A 158 -13.75 -15.18 6.17
N GLN A 159 -12.63 -15.80 6.51
CA GLN A 159 -12.25 -16.04 7.91
C GLN A 159 -11.97 -14.74 8.66
N LEU A 160 -11.19 -13.81 8.08
CA LEU A 160 -10.97 -12.49 8.66
C LEU A 160 -12.28 -11.80 9.00
N ARG A 161 -13.22 -11.81 8.05
CA ARG A 161 -14.56 -11.26 8.26
C ARG A 161 -15.31 -11.98 9.38
N GLY A 162 -15.28 -13.30 9.41
CA GLY A 162 -15.96 -14.10 10.43
C GLY A 162 -15.49 -13.71 11.83
N TYR A 163 -14.18 -13.62 12.03
CA TYR A 163 -13.58 -13.23 13.31
C TYR A 163 -13.84 -11.76 13.66
N TYR A 164 -13.83 -10.86 12.69
CA TYR A 164 -14.21 -9.46 12.88
C TYR A 164 -15.63 -9.32 13.45
N LEU A 165 -16.59 -10.06 12.91
CA LEU A 165 -17.99 -9.99 13.34
C LEU A 165 -18.22 -10.51 14.78
N ILE A 166 -17.36 -11.41 15.25
CA ILE A 166 -17.44 -11.99 16.60
C ILE A 166 -16.35 -11.47 17.54
N ARG A 167 -15.65 -10.37 17.18
CA ARG A 167 -14.51 -9.85 17.94
C ARG A 167 -14.80 -9.51 19.41
N ASN A 168 -16.07 -9.23 19.74
CA ASN A 168 -16.52 -9.02 21.12
C ASN A 168 -16.50 -10.31 21.96
N LYS A 169 -16.48 -11.49 21.32
CA LYS A 169 -16.49 -12.80 21.97
C LYS A 169 -15.17 -13.54 21.81
N ARG A 170 -14.42 -13.25 20.76
CA ARG A 170 -13.15 -13.89 20.45
C ARG A 170 -12.11 -12.82 20.06
N PRO A 171 -10.97 -12.80 20.71
CA PRO A 171 -9.86 -11.92 20.32
C PRO A 171 -9.47 -12.13 18.85
N THR A 172 -9.16 -11.05 18.17
CA THR A 172 -8.69 -11.05 16.78
C THR A 172 -7.81 -9.82 16.57
N PHE A 173 -7.34 -9.60 15.35
CA PHE A 173 -6.59 -8.39 15.00
C PHE A 173 -7.39 -7.14 15.35
N GLN A 174 -6.71 -6.14 15.89
CA GLN A 174 -7.29 -4.82 16.16
C GLN A 174 -7.74 -4.16 14.86
N SER A 175 -6.86 -4.20 13.86
CA SER A 175 -7.13 -3.70 12.51
C SER A 175 -6.46 -4.61 11.49
N VAL A 176 -7.03 -4.69 10.29
CA VAL A 176 -6.42 -5.33 9.12
C VAL A 176 -6.41 -4.34 7.99
N ILE A 177 -5.23 -4.06 7.46
CA ILE A 177 -4.97 -3.13 6.37
C ILE A 177 -4.47 -3.91 5.17
N LEU A 178 -5.21 -3.91 4.08
CA LEU A 178 -4.82 -4.56 2.84
C LEU A 178 -4.45 -3.50 1.81
N ALA A 179 -3.25 -3.57 1.25
CA ALA A 179 -2.80 -2.62 0.23
C ALA A 179 -2.64 -3.31 -1.13
N GLY A 180 -3.12 -2.65 -2.18
CA GLY A 180 -3.07 -3.17 -3.54
C GLY A 180 -3.53 -2.15 -4.57
N VAL A 181 -3.58 -2.58 -5.83
CA VAL A 181 -4.03 -1.76 -6.97
C VAL A 181 -5.54 -1.91 -7.18
N HIS A 182 -6.07 -3.12 -7.01
CA HIS A 182 -7.46 -3.43 -7.29
C HIS A 182 -8.35 -3.36 -6.05
N ASP A 183 -9.64 -3.06 -6.27
CA ASP A 183 -10.61 -3.12 -5.20
C ASP A 183 -10.95 -4.58 -4.85
N ILE A 184 -10.45 -5.03 -3.70
CA ILE A 184 -10.65 -6.39 -3.19
C ILE A 184 -12.14 -6.71 -2.99
N ARG A 185 -13.00 -5.70 -2.81
CA ARG A 185 -14.44 -5.89 -2.67
C ARG A 185 -15.08 -6.53 -3.93
N ASN A 186 -14.46 -6.36 -5.08
CA ASN A 186 -14.96 -6.82 -6.38
C ASN A 186 -14.30 -8.13 -6.89
N LEU A 187 -13.42 -8.77 -6.12
CA LEU A 187 -12.64 -9.94 -6.57
C LEU A 187 -13.48 -11.14 -6.98
N ARG A 188 -14.60 -11.42 -6.31
CA ARG A 188 -15.46 -12.58 -6.64
C ARG A 188 -16.01 -12.55 -8.06
N GLN A 189 -16.32 -11.39 -8.59
CA GLN A 189 -16.84 -11.24 -9.96
C GLN A 189 -15.82 -11.66 -11.02
N LYS A 190 -14.52 -11.54 -10.72
CA LYS A 190 -13.44 -11.96 -11.63
C LYS A 190 -13.19 -13.46 -11.61
N ILE A 191 -13.36 -14.13 -10.46
CA ILE A 191 -13.05 -15.55 -10.29
C ILE A 191 -14.21 -16.47 -10.71
N ARG A 192 -15.44 -16.03 -10.55
CA ARG A 192 -16.66 -16.79 -10.89
C ARG A 192 -17.70 -15.91 -11.57
N PRO A 193 -17.54 -15.60 -12.87
CA PRO A 193 -18.51 -14.78 -13.61
C PRO A 193 -19.91 -15.42 -13.69
N ASP A 194 -20.01 -16.76 -13.65
CA ASP A 194 -21.25 -17.52 -13.83
C ASP A 194 -21.96 -17.93 -12.52
N ALA A 195 -21.46 -17.51 -11.36
CA ALA A 195 -22.11 -17.85 -10.09
C ALA A 195 -23.29 -16.92 -9.85
N GLU A 196 -24.51 -17.41 -10.12
CA GLU A 196 -25.77 -16.73 -9.80
C GLU A 196 -25.80 -16.18 -8.36
N HIS A 197 -25.92 -14.86 -8.26
CA HIS A 197 -26.58 -14.10 -7.17
C HIS A 197 -26.21 -14.38 -5.71
N LYS A 198 -24.91 -14.35 -5.35
CA LYS A 198 -24.55 -13.98 -3.97
C LYS A 198 -23.60 -12.75 -3.99
N HIS A 199 -24.21 -11.59 -4.04
CA HIS A 199 -23.59 -10.28 -4.16
C HIS A 199 -22.72 -9.81 -2.95
N ASN A 200 -22.39 -10.69 -2.03
CA ASN A 200 -21.63 -10.29 -0.85
C ASN A 200 -20.16 -10.67 -0.99
N SER A 201 -19.33 -9.68 -1.32
CA SER A 201 -17.87 -9.79 -1.18
C SER A 201 -17.52 -10.26 0.25
N PRO A 202 -16.55 -11.17 0.43
CA PRO A 202 -16.07 -11.54 1.76
C PRO A 202 -15.48 -10.33 2.51
N TRP A 203 -15.13 -9.25 1.80
CA TRP A 203 -14.53 -8.05 2.36
C TRP A 203 -15.52 -6.86 2.51
N ASN A 204 -16.82 -7.13 2.56
CA ASN A 204 -17.84 -6.07 2.74
C ASN A 204 -17.86 -5.43 4.14
N ILE A 205 -17.01 -5.88 5.06
CA ILE A 205 -16.79 -5.26 6.37
C ILE A 205 -15.78 -4.11 6.31
N ALA A 206 -15.07 -3.98 5.19
CA ALA A 206 -14.05 -2.94 5.04
C ALA A 206 -14.67 -1.55 5.07
N SER A 207 -14.16 -0.71 5.95
CA SER A 207 -14.44 0.72 5.95
C SER A 207 -13.86 1.39 4.70
N ALA A 208 -14.51 2.44 4.23
CA ALA A 208 -13.98 3.23 3.13
C ALA A 208 -12.67 3.91 3.54
N PHE A 209 -11.66 3.85 2.67
CA PHE A 209 -10.41 4.57 2.83
C PHE A 209 -10.47 5.86 2.00
N GLU A 210 -10.86 6.95 2.66
CA GLU A 210 -11.08 8.25 2.03
C GLU A 210 -9.88 9.21 2.18
N ILE A 211 -8.74 8.69 2.61
CA ILE A 211 -7.53 9.49 2.77
C ILE A 211 -6.88 9.66 1.40
N ASP A 212 -6.70 10.91 0.99
CA ASP A 212 -6.01 11.21 -0.25
C ASP A 212 -4.51 10.97 -0.09
N MET A 213 -3.95 10.20 -1.00
CA MET A 213 -2.53 9.90 -1.07
C MET A 213 -1.79 10.73 -2.12
N SER A 214 -2.53 11.49 -2.96
CA SER A 214 -1.92 12.44 -3.89
C SER A 214 -1.26 13.58 -3.11
N PHE A 215 -0.17 14.09 -3.63
CA PHE A 215 0.50 15.24 -3.03
C PHE A 215 -0.24 16.52 -3.45
N ASN A 216 -0.64 17.34 -2.49
CA ASN A 216 -1.12 18.68 -2.79
C ASN A 216 0.06 19.67 -2.94
N VAL A 217 -0.23 20.89 -3.37
CA VAL A 217 0.80 21.94 -3.55
C VAL A 217 1.60 22.19 -2.28
N HIS A 218 0.97 22.15 -1.12
CA HIS A 218 1.64 22.34 0.17
C HIS A 218 2.58 21.18 0.53
N ASP A 219 2.17 19.93 0.23
CA ASP A 219 3.04 18.75 0.39
C ASP A 219 4.32 18.89 -0.46
N ILE A 220 4.16 19.29 -1.74
CA ILE A 220 5.27 19.47 -2.66
C ILE A 220 6.17 20.63 -2.20
N ALA A 221 5.57 21.75 -1.79
CA ALA A 221 6.32 22.90 -1.27
C ALA A 221 7.14 22.53 -0.01
N GLY A 222 6.59 21.72 0.89
CA GLY A 222 7.30 21.21 2.06
C GLY A 222 8.53 20.39 1.67
N MET A 223 8.38 19.46 0.72
CA MET A 223 9.49 18.65 0.21
C MET A 223 10.57 19.50 -0.47
N LEU A 224 10.16 20.48 -1.29
CA LEU A 224 11.11 21.41 -1.95
C LEU A 224 11.79 22.34 -0.93
N THR A 225 11.12 22.71 0.15
CA THR A 225 11.73 23.50 1.24
C THR A 225 12.85 22.72 1.93
N GLU A 226 12.67 21.44 2.17
CA GLU A 226 13.75 20.60 2.71
C GLU A 226 14.95 20.53 1.77
N TYR A 227 14.69 20.39 0.46
CA TYR A 227 15.75 20.40 -0.55
C TYR A 227 16.47 21.75 -0.59
N GLU A 228 15.73 22.87 -0.61
CA GLU A 228 16.31 24.22 -0.63
C GLU A 228 17.17 24.52 0.60
N ASN A 229 16.78 24.02 1.78
CA ASN A 229 17.57 24.16 2.99
C ASN A 229 18.93 23.45 2.91
N ASP A 230 19.00 22.34 2.18
CA ASP A 230 20.26 21.59 2.00
C ASP A 230 21.13 22.16 0.86
N HIS A 231 20.54 22.66 -0.22
CA HIS A 231 21.25 22.98 -1.47
C HIS A 231 21.35 24.48 -1.79
N HIS A 232 20.51 25.33 -1.20
CA HIS A 232 20.54 26.81 -1.37
C HIS A 232 20.50 27.24 -2.84
N THR A 233 19.57 26.69 -3.61
CA THR A 233 19.46 26.92 -5.07
C THR A 233 18.86 28.28 -5.42
N GLY A 234 18.14 28.92 -4.50
CA GLY A 234 17.39 30.16 -4.75
C GLY A 234 16.11 29.96 -5.55
N MET A 235 15.56 28.72 -5.58
CA MET A 235 14.33 28.43 -6.30
C MET A 235 13.11 29.16 -5.75
N ASP A 236 12.17 29.50 -6.61
CA ASP A 236 10.82 29.93 -6.23
C ASP A 236 9.97 28.69 -5.88
N ILE A 237 10.00 28.30 -4.60
CA ILE A 237 9.30 27.10 -4.11
C ILE A 237 7.81 27.17 -4.39
N GLN A 238 7.16 28.32 -4.20
CA GLN A 238 5.71 28.45 -4.38
C GLN A 238 5.32 28.26 -5.85
N LYS A 239 6.05 28.90 -6.76
CA LYS A 239 5.84 28.76 -8.19
C LYS A 239 6.11 27.35 -8.66
N LEU A 240 7.24 26.74 -8.27
CA LEU A 240 7.61 25.40 -8.71
C LEU A 240 6.67 24.33 -8.17
N SER A 241 6.25 24.41 -6.90
CA SER A 241 5.32 23.45 -6.32
C SER A 241 3.96 23.50 -7.05
N GLN A 242 3.50 24.69 -7.44
CA GLN A 242 2.27 24.84 -8.23
C GLN A 242 2.44 24.26 -9.64
N LEU A 243 3.53 24.56 -10.36
CA LEU A 243 3.81 24.01 -11.68
C LEU A 243 3.90 22.48 -11.68
N ILE A 244 4.61 21.91 -10.69
CA ILE A 244 4.73 20.46 -10.55
C ILE A 244 3.37 19.84 -10.26
N TYR A 245 2.55 20.45 -9.40
CA TYR A 245 1.20 19.98 -9.11
C TYR A 245 0.30 20.02 -10.34
N ASP A 246 0.28 21.15 -11.06
CA ASP A 246 -0.57 21.34 -12.25
C ASP A 246 -0.27 20.30 -13.33
N TYR A 247 1.00 19.91 -13.46
CA TYR A 247 1.41 18.90 -14.42
C TYR A 247 1.17 17.47 -13.98
N THR A 248 1.36 17.16 -12.68
CA THR A 248 1.33 15.79 -12.16
C THR A 248 0.02 15.43 -11.46
N SER A 249 -0.84 16.41 -11.16
CA SER A 249 -1.98 16.29 -10.24
C SER A 249 -1.56 15.64 -8.90
N GLY A 250 -0.32 15.88 -8.48
CA GLY A 250 0.26 15.34 -7.25
C GLY A 250 0.54 13.85 -7.27
N TYR A 251 0.64 13.19 -8.44
CA TYR A 251 0.98 11.77 -8.52
C TYR A 251 2.41 11.55 -7.98
N PRO A 252 2.60 10.79 -6.88
CA PRO A 252 3.85 10.80 -6.11
C PRO A 252 5.12 10.53 -6.93
N VAL A 253 5.12 9.47 -7.76
CA VAL A 253 6.31 9.15 -8.55
C VAL A 253 6.59 10.20 -9.64
N LEU A 254 5.56 10.82 -10.24
CA LEU A 254 5.75 11.85 -11.25
C LEU A 254 6.35 13.12 -10.64
N VAL A 255 5.90 13.50 -9.43
CA VAL A 255 6.47 14.60 -8.65
C VAL A 255 7.96 14.33 -8.38
N SER A 256 8.29 13.15 -7.84
CA SER A 256 9.68 12.77 -7.56
C SER A 256 10.55 12.71 -8.82
N MET A 257 10.00 12.28 -9.96
CA MET A 257 10.72 12.21 -11.24
C MET A 257 11.07 13.59 -11.78
N ILE A 258 10.12 14.54 -11.73
CA ILE A 258 10.38 15.93 -12.13
C ILE A 258 11.48 16.51 -11.24
N CYS A 259 11.33 16.42 -9.92
CA CYS A 259 12.35 16.92 -8.99
C CYS A 259 13.71 16.30 -9.23
N LYS A 260 13.79 14.98 -9.43
CA LYS A 260 15.05 14.29 -9.77
C LYS A 260 15.69 14.76 -11.07
N CYS A 261 14.88 15.08 -12.08
CA CYS A 261 15.40 15.60 -13.35
C CYS A 261 15.94 17.01 -13.19
N MET A 262 15.27 17.87 -12.42
CA MET A 262 15.73 19.23 -12.10
C MET A 262 17.01 19.22 -11.27
N ASP A 263 17.06 18.36 -10.24
CA ASP A 263 18.26 18.14 -9.43
C ASP A 263 19.47 17.76 -10.28
N LYS A 264 19.33 16.80 -11.19
CA LYS A 264 20.38 16.41 -12.14
C LYS A 264 20.81 17.54 -13.08
N SER A 265 19.95 18.47 -13.43
CA SER A 265 20.29 19.62 -14.27
C SER A 265 21.04 20.71 -13.50
N GLY A 266 20.97 20.68 -12.17
CA GLY A 266 21.55 21.70 -11.29
C GLY A 266 20.83 23.04 -11.35
N SER A 267 19.64 23.11 -11.98
CA SER A 267 18.85 24.35 -12.10
C SER A 267 17.39 24.11 -11.73
N TRP A 268 16.78 25.09 -11.05
CA TRP A 268 15.41 25.06 -10.56
C TRP A 268 14.58 26.23 -11.10
N ASP A 269 14.72 26.47 -12.40
CA ASP A 269 14.00 27.48 -13.16
C ASP A 269 12.93 26.87 -14.08
N ASP A 270 12.15 27.73 -14.75
CA ASP A 270 11.08 27.33 -15.67
C ASP A 270 11.60 26.46 -16.82
N LEU A 271 12.79 26.78 -17.35
CA LEU A 271 13.38 26.02 -18.45
C LEU A 271 13.77 24.60 -18.03
N SER A 272 14.34 24.45 -16.85
CA SER A 272 14.67 23.14 -16.27
C SER A 272 13.42 22.33 -16.00
N PHE A 273 12.35 22.93 -15.50
CA PHE A 273 11.05 22.30 -15.36
C PHE A 273 10.50 21.79 -16.70
N GLU A 274 10.46 22.65 -17.74
CA GLU A 274 10.01 22.24 -19.08
C GLU A 274 10.83 21.08 -19.65
N ASN A 275 12.15 21.11 -19.45
CA ASN A 275 13.04 20.03 -19.88
C ASN A 275 12.80 18.73 -19.10
N ALA A 276 12.53 18.80 -17.80
CA ALA A 276 12.16 17.65 -16.98
C ALA A 276 10.85 17.01 -17.46
N VAL A 277 9.85 17.83 -17.79
CA VAL A 277 8.58 17.38 -18.37
C VAL A 277 8.79 16.71 -19.73
N LYS A 278 9.57 17.31 -20.64
CA LYS A 278 9.89 16.71 -21.95
C LYS A 278 10.63 15.37 -21.80
N TYR A 279 11.55 15.29 -20.84
CA TYR A 279 12.26 14.06 -20.51
C TYR A 279 11.29 12.97 -20.06
N LEU A 280 10.38 13.30 -19.14
CA LEU A 280 9.40 12.37 -18.56
C LEU A 280 8.46 11.76 -19.61
N ILE A 281 8.07 12.55 -20.63
CA ILE A 281 7.23 12.09 -21.77
C ILE A 281 8.02 11.17 -22.69
N ARG A 282 9.31 11.44 -22.91
CA ARG A 282 10.15 10.72 -23.88
C ARG A 282 10.73 9.42 -23.32
N GLU A 283 11.00 9.37 -22.04
CA GLU A 283 11.51 8.17 -21.38
C GLU A 283 10.42 7.10 -21.32
N LYS A 284 10.81 5.87 -21.60
CA LYS A 284 9.95 4.69 -21.40
C LYS A 284 9.80 4.45 -19.89
N ASN A 285 8.88 5.19 -19.28
CA ASN A 285 8.57 5.02 -17.86
C ASN A 285 7.67 3.78 -17.70
N PRO A 286 7.98 2.84 -16.79
CA PRO A 286 7.16 1.66 -16.52
C PRO A 286 5.69 1.96 -16.23
N LEU A 287 5.39 3.13 -15.62
CA LEU A 287 4.03 3.59 -15.38
C LEU A 287 3.30 3.88 -16.70
N ILE A 288 3.95 4.63 -17.60
CA ILE A 288 3.39 5.01 -18.91
C ILE A 288 3.29 3.77 -19.81
N GLU A 289 4.31 2.90 -19.84
CA GLU A 289 4.26 1.64 -20.56
C GLU A 289 3.11 0.74 -20.06
N SER A 290 2.92 0.62 -18.76
CA SER A 290 1.82 -0.15 -18.18
C SER A 290 0.44 0.43 -18.57
N LEU A 291 0.33 1.75 -18.67
CA LEU A 291 -0.90 2.41 -19.13
C LEU A 291 -1.13 2.15 -20.63
N ILE A 292 -0.11 2.30 -21.46
CA ILE A 292 -0.17 2.06 -22.90
C ILE A 292 -0.59 0.61 -23.15
N ASN A 293 0.07 -0.37 -22.53
CA ASN A 293 -0.28 -1.78 -22.67
C ASN A 293 -1.75 -2.05 -22.32
N LYS A 294 -2.26 -1.45 -21.22
CA LYS A 294 -3.69 -1.57 -20.87
C LYS A 294 -4.63 -0.98 -21.93
N LEU A 295 -4.24 0.13 -22.55
CA LEU A 295 -5.02 0.76 -23.61
C LEU A 295 -4.95 -0.03 -24.93
N GLU A 296 -3.86 -0.75 -25.17
CA GLU A 296 -3.73 -1.65 -26.32
C GLU A 296 -4.56 -2.92 -26.14
N ASP A 297 -4.59 -3.47 -24.92
CA ASP A 297 -5.33 -4.68 -24.58
C ASP A 297 -6.85 -4.45 -24.49
N ASP A 298 -7.29 -3.26 -24.07
CA ASP A 298 -8.71 -2.92 -23.90
C ASP A 298 -9.18 -1.80 -24.85
N LYS A 299 -9.78 -2.23 -25.96
CA LYS A 299 -10.33 -1.30 -26.98
C LYS A 299 -11.41 -0.37 -26.42
N ASN A 300 -12.21 -0.81 -25.45
CA ASN A 300 -13.27 0.01 -24.87
C ASN A 300 -12.67 1.12 -24.01
N LEU A 301 -11.68 0.76 -23.19
CA LEU A 301 -10.93 1.73 -22.38
C LEU A 301 -10.23 2.77 -23.28
N ARG A 302 -9.59 2.31 -24.36
CA ARG A 302 -8.96 3.21 -25.34
C ARG A 302 -9.96 4.17 -25.98
N ASN A 303 -11.11 3.67 -26.41
CA ASN A 303 -12.16 4.50 -27.01
C ASN A 303 -12.74 5.51 -25.99
N LEU A 304 -12.94 5.09 -24.76
CA LEU A 304 -13.39 5.98 -23.68
C LEU A 304 -12.38 7.10 -23.45
N LEU A 305 -11.10 6.78 -23.35
CA LEU A 305 -10.03 7.75 -23.17
C LEU A 305 -9.97 8.72 -24.37
N TYR A 306 -10.07 8.19 -25.59
CA TYR A 306 -10.09 9.02 -26.81
C TYR A 306 -11.26 10.02 -26.79
N ASN A 307 -12.45 9.55 -26.41
CA ASN A 307 -13.62 10.43 -26.29
C ASN A 307 -13.40 11.55 -25.26
N VAL A 308 -12.85 11.21 -24.09
CA VAL A 308 -12.57 12.20 -23.03
C VAL A 308 -11.51 13.22 -23.47
N LEU A 309 -10.47 12.80 -24.20
CA LEU A 309 -9.37 13.69 -24.58
C LEU A 309 -9.67 14.56 -25.81
N PHE A 310 -10.49 14.08 -26.74
CA PHE A 310 -10.65 14.71 -28.04
C PHE A 310 -12.09 15.11 -28.40
N LEU A 311 -13.10 14.59 -27.71
CA LEU A 311 -14.50 14.88 -28.01
C LEU A 311 -15.22 15.63 -26.87
N GLY A 312 -14.62 15.77 -25.70
CA GLY A 312 -15.09 16.57 -24.54
C GLY A 312 -16.17 15.87 -23.75
#